data_9ccd6f08f82654c1645520be3038e6be
#
_entry.id   9ccd6f08f82654c1645520be3038e6be
#
_cell.length_a   1.000
_cell.length_b   1.000
_cell.length_c   1.000
_cell.angle_alpha   90.00
_cell.angle_beta   90.00
_cell.angle_gamma   90.00
#
_symmetry.space_group_name_H-M   'P 1'
#
loop_
_entity.id
_entity.type
_entity.pdbx_description
1 polymer ?
#
loop_
_entity_poly.entity_id
_entity_poly.type
_entity_poly.pdbx_seq_one_letter_code
_entity_poly.pdbx_strand_id
1 'polypeptide(L)'
;IISKPGETYSRGQLERSAEAMTRVLSNIGYAFAEVTPVPTVDREKREVAVTFFVNPGKRAYVRRINFIGNTRTQDEVLRREMRQLEGAWFSQAAIDRSKGRLQRLGYFKEVTVETPKVPGTDDQVDVNFTLEEQSAGSFQFGVGYSELQGIITSVSLTQRNFLGTGNTVGTTIQNNDYVKRFDFSFYDPYFTDDGLSIGYNLSLRELDQGQANLAAYTADTVAGEVLFGIPLTEVDTLSMSLGMSKNDITTVDGSTPPSLIQN
;
A
#
# COMPACT_ATOMS: atom_id res chain seq x y z
N ILE A 1 5.78 31.09 -8.67
CA ILE A 1 6.11 31.34 -10.11
C ILE A 1 7.46 30.70 -10.35
N ILE A 2 7.56 29.86 -11.41
CA ILE A 2 8.80 29.15 -11.75
C ILE A 2 9.76 30.03 -12.54
N SER A 3 9.23 30.88 -13.43
CA SER A 3 10.02 31.89 -14.19
C SER A 3 10.32 33.10 -13.33
N LYS A 4 11.57 33.58 -13.35
CA LYS A 4 12.02 34.77 -12.62
C LYS A 4 12.25 35.94 -13.55
N PRO A 5 12.09 37.19 -13.06
CA PRO A 5 12.47 38.37 -13.84
C PRO A 5 13.94 38.31 -14.27
N GLY A 6 14.24 38.67 -15.50
CA GLY A 6 15.58 38.68 -16.08
C GLY A 6 16.04 37.36 -16.70
N GLU A 7 15.23 36.28 -16.61
CA GLU A 7 15.51 35.01 -17.28
C GLU A 7 15.05 35.06 -18.76
N THR A 8 15.62 34.16 -19.56
CA THR A 8 15.19 34.00 -20.96
C THR A 8 13.75 33.49 -21.01
N TYR A 9 12.92 34.12 -21.84
CA TYR A 9 11.54 33.73 -22.06
C TYR A 9 11.41 32.25 -22.46
N SER A 10 10.59 31.51 -21.73
CA SER A 10 10.27 30.11 -22.04
C SER A 10 8.78 29.87 -21.86
N ARG A 11 8.09 29.52 -22.95
CA ARG A 11 6.66 29.21 -22.94
C ARG A 11 6.35 28.04 -21.95
N GLY A 12 7.18 27.01 -21.96
CA GLY A 12 6.97 25.86 -21.05
C GLY A 12 7.17 26.20 -19.57
N GLN A 13 7.99 27.22 -19.23
CA GLN A 13 8.11 27.70 -17.85
C GLN A 13 6.87 28.49 -17.42
N LEU A 14 6.28 29.27 -18.35
CA LEU A 14 5.06 30.02 -18.08
C LEU A 14 3.84 29.11 -17.89
N GLU A 15 3.70 28.10 -18.74
CA GLU A 15 2.65 27.08 -18.61
C GLU A 15 2.76 26.34 -17.27
N ARG A 16 3.95 25.88 -16.89
CA ARG A 16 4.19 25.27 -15.58
C ARG A 16 3.92 26.22 -14.40
N SER A 17 4.20 27.53 -14.57
CA SER A 17 3.89 28.54 -13.56
C SER A 17 2.38 28.73 -13.40
N ALA A 18 1.64 28.76 -14.52
CA ALA A 18 0.18 28.85 -14.52
C ALA A 18 -0.44 27.59 -13.86
N GLU A 19 0.03 26.40 -14.22
CA GLU A 19 -0.39 25.13 -13.59
C GLU A 19 -0.11 25.11 -12.08
N ALA A 20 1.05 25.59 -11.65
CA ALA A 20 1.39 25.67 -10.23
C ALA A 20 0.45 26.63 -9.48
N MET A 21 0.10 27.77 -10.06
CA MET A 21 -0.87 28.72 -9.48
C MET A 21 -2.28 28.07 -9.41
N THR A 22 -2.73 27.44 -10.48
CA THR A 22 -4.01 26.72 -10.53
C THR A 22 -4.06 25.65 -9.45
N ARG A 23 -2.98 24.88 -9.28
CA ARG A 23 -2.88 23.84 -8.23
C ARG A 23 -2.98 24.43 -6.81
N VAL A 24 -2.35 25.57 -6.55
CA VAL A 24 -2.47 26.25 -5.25
C VAL A 24 -3.91 26.67 -4.99
N LEU A 25 -4.59 27.25 -5.99
CA LEU A 25 -6.00 27.63 -5.89
C LEU A 25 -6.91 26.42 -5.70
N SER A 26 -6.65 25.32 -6.42
CA SER A 26 -7.41 24.07 -6.29
C SER A 26 -7.27 23.44 -4.91
N ASN A 27 -6.13 23.61 -4.23
CA ASN A 27 -5.92 23.08 -2.89
C ASN A 27 -6.70 23.82 -1.80
N ILE A 28 -7.19 25.03 -2.08
CA ILE A 28 -7.96 25.86 -1.15
C ILE A 28 -9.43 26.00 -1.55
N GLY A 29 -9.91 25.12 -2.43
CA GLY A 29 -11.32 24.99 -2.77
C GLY A 29 -11.72 25.49 -4.16
N TYR A 30 -10.84 26.14 -4.92
CA TYR A 30 -11.18 26.65 -6.25
C TYR A 30 -10.97 25.57 -7.33
N ALA A 31 -11.88 24.62 -7.41
CA ALA A 31 -11.79 23.46 -8.30
C ALA A 31 -11.71 23.82 -9.79
N PHE A 32 -12.28 24.97 -10.17
CA PHE A 32 -12.38 25.42 -11.57
C PHE A 32 -11.57 26.69 -11.82
N ALA A 33 -10.53 26.92 -11.02
CA ALA A 33 -9.66 28.07 -11.22
C ALA A 33 -8.92 27.99 -12.56
N GLU A 34 -8.93 29.09 -13.29
CA GLU A 34 -8.19 29.22 -14.54
C GLU A 34 -7.12 30.30 -14.39
N VAL A 35 -5.90 29.99 -14.83
CA VAL A 35 -4.77 30.92 -14.85
C VAL A 35 -4.23 30.98 -16.27
N THR A 36 -4.38 32.12 -16.91
CA THR A 36 -3.96 32.35 -18.30
C THR A 36 -2.76 33.30 -18.35
N PRO A 37 -1.58 32.80 -18.74
CA PRO A 37 -0.42 33.68 -18.95
C PRO A 37 -0.54 34.42 -20.29
N VAL A 38 -0.45 35.72 -20.27
CA VAL A 38 -0.46 36.58 -21.48
C VAL A 38 0.90 37.27 -21.60
N PRO A 39 1.74 36.88 -22.55
CA PRO A 39 3.00 37.53 -22.84
C PRO A 39 2.81 38.76 -23.72
N THR A 40 3.44 39.86 -23.37
CA THR A 40 3.54 41.09 -24.18
C THR A 40 4.99 41.28 -24.59
N VAL A 41 5.27 41.27 -25.90
CA VAL A 41 6.64 41.35 -26.45
C VAL A 41 6.99 42.78 -26.77
N ASP A 42 8.03 43.31 -26.13
CA ASP A 42 8.70 44.54 -26.53
C ASP A 42 9.92 44.18 -27.39
N ARG A 43 9.81 44.44 -28.72
CA ARG A 43 10.86 44.07 -29.67
C ARG A 43 12.05 45.04 -29.63
N GLU A 44 11.83 46.29 -29.21
CA GLU A 44 12.89 47.30 -29.14
C GLU A 44 13.83 47.02 -27.97
N LYS A 45 13.25 46.68 -26.82
CA LYS A 45 14.01 46.35 -25.61
C LYS A 45 14.42 44.90 -25.56
N ARG A 46 13.91 44.04 -26.47
CA ARG A 46 14.08 42.56 -26.45
C ARG A 46 13.61 41.95 -25.13
N GLU A 47 12.52 42.49 -24.60
CA GLU A 47 11.93 42.03 -23.33
C GLU A 47 10.53 41.46 -23.55
N VAL A 48 10.12 40.55 -22.68
CA VAL A 48 8.77 40.01 -22.66
C VAL A 48 8.19 40.22 -21.25
N ALA A 49 7.17 41.08 -21.17
CA ALA A 49 6.37 41.24 -19.96
C ALA A 49 5.29 40.13 -19.94
N VAL A 50 5.12 39.46 -18.79
CA VAL A 50 4.10 38.41 -18.65
C VAL A 50 3.09 38.80 -17.59
N THR A 51 1.82 38.85 -17.98
CA THR A 51 0.70 39.06 -17.06
C THR A 51 -0.08 37.78 -16.90
N PHE A 52 -0.27 37.31 -15.65
CA PHE A 52 -1.11 36.17 -15.35
C PHE A 52 -2.52 36.66 -14.99
N PHE A 53 -3.49 36.33 -15.83
CA PHE A 53 -4.90 36.53 -15.52
C PHE A 53 -5.42 35.37 -14.74
N VAL A 54 -5.94 35.64 -13.54
CA VAL A 54 -6.44 34.61 -12.62
C VAL A 54 -7.95 34.76 -12.49
N ASN A 55 -8.67 33.74 -12.90
CA ASN A 55 -10.10 33.60 -12.65
C ASN A 55 -10.33 32.46 -11.66
N PRO A 56 -10.50 32.72 -10.38
CA PRO A 56 -10.63 31.65 -9.38
C PRO A 56 -11.98 30.93 -9.47
N GLY A 57 -13.03 31.56 -10.00
CA GLY A 57 -14.39 31.07 -9.92
C GLY A 57 -14.93 31.03 -8.48
N LYS A 58 -15.91 30.17 -8.23
CA LYS A 58 -16.45 29.93 -6.88
C LYS A 58 -15.69 28.78 -6.19
N ARG A 59 -15.62 28.81 -4.87
CA ARG A 59 -15.16 27.65 -4.10
C ARG A 59 -16.17 26.51 -4.25
N ALA A 60 -15.65 25.30 -4.40
CA ALA A 60 -16.44 24.09 -4.57
C ALA A 60 -16.28 23.14 -3.38
N TYR A 61 -17.38 22.50 -3.00
CA TYR A 61 -17.42 21.39 -2.07
C TYR A 61 -17.46 20.06 -2.83
N VAL A 62 -16.86 19.03 -2.27
CA VAL A 62 -17.04 17.68 -2.75
C VAL A 62 -18.37 17.15 -2.25
N ARG A 63 -19.31 16.96 -3.17
CA ARG A 63 -20.64 16.41 -2.83
C ARG A 63 -20.57 14.94 -2.53
N ARG A 64 -19.93 14.16 -3.40
CA ARG A 64 -19.82 12.71 -3.30
C ARG A 64 -18.49 12.20 -3.83
N ILE A 65 -18.03 11.10 -3.24
CA ILE A 65 -16.92 10.31 -3.72
C ILE A 65 -17.48 8.96 -4.19
N ASN A 66 -17.39 8.70 -5.48
CA ASN A 66 -17.88 7.49 -6.11
C ASN A 66 -16.71 6.59 -6.50
N PHE A 67 -16.89 5.28 -6.30
CA PHE A 67 -15.97 4.26 -6.77
C PHE A 67 -16.64 3.43 -7.86
N ILE A 68 -15.95 3.19 -8.97
CA ILE A 68 -16.42 2.49 -10.14
C ILE A 68 -15.39 1.43 -10.50
N GLY A 69 -15.83 0.17 -10.68
CA GLY A 69 -14.97 -0.93 -11.08
C GLY A 69 -14.43 -1.79 -9.91
N ASN A 70 -14.79 -1.48 -8.66
CA ASN A 70 -14.49 -2.30 -7.49
C ASN A 70 -15.48 -3.47 -7.37
N THR A 71 -15.28 -4.51 -8.17
CA THR A 71 -16.19 -5.68 -8.21
C THR A 71 -15.94 -6.67 -7.08
N ARG A 72 -14.71 -6.73 -6.57
CA ARG A 72 -14.26 -7.62 -5.48
C ARG A 72 -13.99 -6.86 -4.20
N THR A 73 -13.33 -5.70 -4.32
CA THR A 73 -12.92 -4.88 -3.18
C THR A 73 -14.13 -4.18 -2.57
N GLN A 74 -14.30 -4.32 -1.27
CA GLN A 74 -15.38 -3.68 -0.53
C GLN A 74 -15.18 -2.15 -0.52
N ASP A 75 -16.27 -1.40 -0.54
CA ASP A 75 -16.29 0.07 -0.56
C ASP A 75 -15.55 0.67 0.66
N GLU A 76 -15.69 0.05 1.82
CA GLU A 76 -15.02 0.43 3.06
C GLU A 76 -13.50 0.45 2.92
N VAL A 77 -12.92 -0.54 2.22
CA VAL A 77 -11.47 -0.62 1.96
C VAL A 77 -10.98 0.57 1.15
N LEU A 78 -11.81 1.10 0.26
CA LEU A 78 -11.51 2.27 -0.55
C LEU A 78 -11.69 3.55 0.25
N ARG A 79 -12.78 3.66 1.02
CA ARG A 79 -13.12 4.86 1.77
C ARG A 79 -12.09 5.20 2.83
N ARG A 80 -11.54 4.21 3.53
CA ARG A 80 -10.48 4.42 4.54
C ARG A 80 -9.19 4.99 3.97
N GLU A 81 -8.97 4.83 2.65
CA GLU A 81 -7.82 5.40 1.96
C GLU A 81 -8.03 6.86 1.52
N MET A 82 -9.22 7.38 1.64
CA MET A 82 -9.53 8.74 1.22
C MET A 82 -8.95 9.78 2.17
N ARG A 83 -8.40 10.84 1.57
CA ARG A 83 -7.92 12.05 2.26
C ARG A 83 -8.75 13.26 1.92
N GLN A 84 -9.46 13.22 0.79
CA GLN A 84 -10.56 14.12 0.49
C GLN A 84 -11.82 13.57 1.13
N LEU A 85 -12.56 14.41 1.86
CA LEU A 85 -13.81 14.04 2.50
C LEU A 85 -14.99 14.61 1.72
N GLU A 86 -16.11 13.90 1.74
CA GLU A 86 -17.41 14.41 1.29
C GLU A 86 -17.85 15.57 2.20
N GLY A 87 -18.48 16.58 1.63
CA GLY A 87 -18.88 17.80 2.35
C GLY A 87 -17.75 18.78 2.64
N ALA A 88 -16.49 18.40 2.46
CA ALA A 88 -15.33 19.28 2.63
C ALA A 88 -15.03 20.10 1.37
N TRP A 89 -14.26 21.17 1.55
CA TRP A 89 -13.72 21.94 0.41
C TRP A 89 -12.89 21.02 -0.49
N PHE A 90 -13.03 21.26 -1.79
CA PHE A 90 -12.22 20.58 -2.80
C PHE A 90 -10.72 20.84 -2.55
N SER A 91 -9.93 19.78 -2.64
CA SER A 91 -8.47 19.86 -2.56
C SER A 91 -7.83 18.88 -3.52
N GLN A 92 -7.20 19.39 -4.57
CA GLN A 92 -6.50 18.56 -5.55
C GLN A 92 -5.41 17.71 -4.87
N ALA A 93 -4.68 18.29 -3.93
CA ALA A 93 -3.65 17.54 -3.18
C ALA A 93 -4.22 16.40 -2.33
N ALA A 94 -5.43 16.56 -1.76
CA ALA A 94 -6.09 15.50 -1.02
C ALA A 94 -6.56 14.37 -1.95
N ILE A 95 -7.07 14.73 -3.13
CA ILE A 95 -7.48 13.77 -4.17
C ILE A 95 -6.26 13.00 -4.68
N ASP A 96 -5.17 13.70 -5.02
CA ASP A 96 -3.93 13.09 -5.49
C ASP A 96 -3.34 12.11 -4.45
N ARG A 97 -3.37 12.50 -3.17
CA ARG A 97 -2.97 11.61 -2.06
C ARG A 97 -3.87 10.37 -1.97
N SER A 98 -5.18 10.55 -2.06
CA SER A 98 -6.15 9.43 -2.08
C SER A 98 -5.88 8.47 -3.23
N LYS A 99 -5.67 9.00 -4.44
CA LYS A 99 -5.28 8.21 -5.61
C LYS A 99 -3.99 7.42 -5.36
N GLY A 100 -2.95 8.08 -4.85
CA GLY A 100 -1.67 7.44 -4.55
C GLY A 100 -1.78 6.36 -3.47
N ARG A 101 -2.68 6.52 -2.48
CA ARG A 101 -2.96 5.51 -1.47
C ARG A 101 -3.63 4.28 -2.08
N LEU A 102 -4.66 4.47 -2.89
CA LEU A 102 -5.32 3.37 -3.61
C LEU A 102 -4.34 2.60 -4.50
N GLN A 103 -3.45 3.29 -5.22
CA GLN A 103 -2.43 2.64 -6.03
C GLN A 103 -1.45 1.80 -5.20
N ARG A 104 -1.07 2.28 -4.02
CA ARG A 104 -0.15 1.55 -3.11
C ARG A 104 -0.73 0.27 -2.52
N LEU A 105 -2.06 0.11 -2.49
CA LEU A 105 -2.68 -1.15 -2.06
C LEU A 105 -2.25 -2.34 -2.94
N GLY A 106 -1.93 -2.08 -4.21
CA GLY A 106 -1.55 -3.13 -5.15
C GLY A 106 -2.71 -4.02 -5.59
N TYR A 107 -3.95 -3.61 -5.35
CA TYR A 107 -5.18 -4.32 -5.76
C TYR A 107 -5.66 -3.88 -7.14
N PHE A 108 -5.15 -2.75 -7.62
CA PHE A 108 -5.57 -2.10 -8.86
C PHE A 108 -4.39 -1.97 -9.82
N LYS A 109 -4.65 -2.30 -11.08
CA LYS A 109 -3.72 -2.08 -12.20
C LYS A 109 -3.68 -0.59 -12.57
N GLU A 110 -4.87 0.03 -12.56
CA GLU A 110 -5.03 1.44 -12.88
C GLU A 110 -6.03 2.09 -11.93
N VAL A 111 -5.76 3.35 -11.56
CA VAL A 111 -6.66 4.22 -10.78
C VAL A 111 -6.70 5.56 -11.50
N THR A 112 -7.86 5.90 -12.04
CA THR A 112 -8.12 7.21 -12.65
C THR A 112 -9.09 8.01 -11.80
N VAL A 113 -9.03 9.34 -11.89
CA VAL A 113 -9.88 10.23 -11.10
C VAL A 113 -10.42 11.31 -12.01
N GLU A 114 -11.71 11.51 -11.94
CA GLU A 114 -12.41 12.60 -12.60
C GLU A 114 -13.19 13.42 -11.56
N THR A 115 -13.25 14.72 -11.78
CA THR A 115 -13.93 15.67 -10.87
C THR A 115 -14.99 16.48 -11.62
N PRO A 116 -16.08 15.83 -12.07
CA PRO A 116 -17.13 16.51 -12.81
C PRO A 116 -17.87 17.50 -11.92
N LYS A 117 -18.24 18.65 -12.51
CA LYS A 117 -19.14 19.61 -11.92
C LYS A 117 -20.54 19.01 -11.78
N VAL A 118 -21.19 19.24 -10.64
CA VAL A 118 -22.56 18.77 -10.43
C VAL A 118 -23.53 19.64 -11.24
N PRO A 119 -24.35 19.07 -12.13
CA PRO A 119 -25.32 19.84 -12.91
C PRO A 119 -26.26 20.66 -12.02
N GLY A 120 -26.48 21.93 -12.40
CA GLY A 120 -27.37 22.83 -11.67
C GLY A 120 -26.77 23.46 -10.41
N THR A 121 -25.47 23.23 -10.13
CA THR A 121 -24.75 23.87 -9.04
C THR A 121 -23.47 24.54 -9.54
N ASP A 122 -23.06 25.62 -8.88
CA ASP A 122 -21.81 26.33 -9.21
C ASP A 122 -20.68 26.06 -8.23
N ASP A 123 -21.01 25.39 -7.13
CA ASP A 123 -20.15 25.22 -5.96
C ASP A 123 -20.02 23.75 -5.52
N GLN A 124 -20.41 22.80 -6.35
CA GLN A 124 -20.33 21.37 -6.03
C GLN A 124 -19.64 20.57 -7.13
N VAL A 125 -18.81 19.62 -6.70
CA VAL A 125 -18.15 18.64 -7.54
C VAL A 125 -18.37 17.23 -7.01
N ASP A 126 -18.47 16.26 -7.90
CA ASP A 126 -18.31 14.84 -7.54
C ASP A 126 -16.87 14.42 -7.81
N VAL A 127 -16.38 13.45 -7.06
CA VAL A 127 -15.07 12.84 -7.30
C VAL A 127 -15.30 11.38 -7.66
N ASN A 128 -15.00 11.02 -8.90
CA ASN A 128 -15.19 9.66 -9.40
C ASN A 128 -13.83 8.97 -9.53
N PHE A 129 -13.60 7.94 -8.71
CA PHE A 129 -12.46 7.05 -8.83
C PHE A 129 -12.87 5.86 -9.70
N THR A 130 -12.26 5.73 -10.88
CA THR A 130 -12.43 4.53 -11.73
C THR A 130 -11.24 3.61 -11.49
N LEU A 131 -11.54 2.36 -11.15
CA LEU A 131 -10.59 1.36 -10.66
C LEU A 131 -10.58 0.17 -11.62
N GLU A 132 -9.39 -0.24 -12.07
CA GLU A 132 -9.22 -1.51 -12.78
C GLU A 132 -8.58 -2.51 -11.82
N GLU A 133 -9.37 -3.47 -11.31
CA GLU A 133 -8.88 -4.47 -10.37
C GLU A 133 -7.93 -5.47 -11.04
N GLN A 134 -6.91 -5.89 -10.30
CA GLN A 134 -5.98 -6.95 -10.72
C GLN A 134 -5.97 -8.10 -9.71
N SER A 135 -5.42 -9.24 -10.14
CA SER A 135 -5.19 -10.36 -9.21
C SER A 135 -4.13 -9.96 -8.18
N ALA A 136 -4.51 -10.02 -6.92
CA ALA A 136 -3.65 -9.70 -5.78
C ALA A 136 -3.13 -10.98 -5.08
N GLY A 137 -3.29 -12.13 -5.70
CA GLY A 137 -2.77 -13.43 -5.25
C GLY A 137 -1.42 -13.76 -5.89
N SER A 138 -0.56 -14.43 -5.15
CA SER A 138 0.67 -15.02 -5.65
C SER A 138 0.75 -16.49 -5.26
N PHE A 139 1.14 -17.32 -6.21
CA PHE A 139 1.46 -18.73 -6.00
C PHE A 139 2.92 -18.95 -6.41
N GLN A 140 3.69 -19.55 -5.52
CA GLN A 140 5.08 -19.88 -5.76
C GLN A 140 5.30 -21.37 -5.48
N PHE A 141 5.96 -22.03 -6.42
CA PHE A 141 6.39 -23.40 -6.28
C PHE A 141 7.90 -23.46 -6.49
N GLY A 142 8.61 -24.09 -5.58
CA GLY A 142 10.05 -24.25 -5.63
C GLY A 142 10.45 -25.72 -5.48
N VAL A 143 11.41 -26.15 -6.29
CA VAL A 143 12.09 -27.45 -6.14
C VAL A 143 13.59 -27.21 -6.19
N GLY A 144 14.29 -27.80 -5.24
CA GLY A 144 15.76 -27.75 -5.16
C GLY A 144 16.32 -29.09 -4.74
N TYR A 145 17.64 -29.24 -4.87
CA TYR A 145 18.38 -30.38 -4.35
C TYR A 145 19.62 -29.91 -3.61
N SER A 146 19.86 -30.54 -2.48
CA SER A 146 21.08 -30.35 -1.68
C SER A 146 21.60 -31.72 -1.27
N GLU A 147 22.92 -31.89 -1.28
CA GLU A 147 23.54 -33.15 -0.80
C GLU A 147 23.21 -33.44 0.68
N LEU A 148 22.99 -32.39 1.47
CA LEU A 148 22.65 -32.51 2.90
C LEU A 148 21.15 -32.68 3.15
N GLN A 149 20.30 -32.04 2.34
CA GLN A 149 18.86 -31.95 2.61
C GLN A 149 17.99 -32.74 1.63
N GLY A 150 18.62 -33.45 0.69
CA GLY A 150 17.92 -34.19 -0.35
C GLY A 150 17.12 -33.26 -1.29
N ILE A 151 15.94 -33.70 -1.67
CA ILE A 151 15.01 -32.91 -2.49
C ILE A 151 14.26 -31.95 -1.59
N ILE A 152 14.39 -30.66 -1.88
CA ILE A 152 13.68 -29.58 -1.20
C ILE A 152 12.49 -29.17 -2.04
N THR A 153 11.30 -29.22 -1.48
CA THR A 153 10.08 -28.73 -2.11
C THR A 153 9.48 -27.60 -1.27
N SER A 154 9.00 -26.57 -1.91
CA SER A 154 8.28 -25.47 -1.25
C SER A 154 7.08 -25.02 -2.07
N VAL A 155 5.99 -24.76 -1.38
CA VAL A 155 4.76 -24.19 -1.95
C VAL A 155 4.37 -23.00 -1.08
N SER A 156 4.21 -21.83 -1.68
CA SER A 156 3.72 -20.65 -0.99
C SER A 156 2.53 -20.06 -1.73
N LEU A 157 1.46 -19.80 -1.01
CA LEU A 157 0.26 -19.12 -1.48
C LEU A 157 0.07 -17.87 -0.63
N THR A 158 -0.04 -16.71 -1.27
CA THR A 158 -0.38 -15.48 -0.58
C THR A 158 -1.54 -14.82 -1.32
N GLN A 159 -2.60 -14.49 -0.62
CA GLN A 159 -3.74 -13.76 -1.15
C GLN A 159 -3.88 -12.43 -0.39
N ARG A 160 -3.59 -11.34 -1.08
CA ARG A 160 -3.92 -9.99 -0.60
C ARG A 160 -5.36 -9.67 -0.93
N ASN A 161 -5.94 -8.75 -0.20
CA ASN A 161 -7.35 -8.38 -0.34
C ASN A 161 -8.27 -9.60 -0.30
N PHE A 162 -8.05 -10.47 0.70
CA PHE A 162 -8.80 -11.71 0.87
C PHE A 162 -10.29 -11.40 1.02
N LEU A 163 -11.10 -11.98 0.15
CA LEU A 163 -12.56 -11.75 0.06
C LEU A 163 -12.95 -10.25 -0.06
N GLY A 164 -12.04 -9.41 -0.55
CA GLY A 164 -12.30 -7.98 -0.74
C GLY A 164 -12.20 -7.13 0.53
N THR A 165 -11.78 -7.70 1.65
CA THR A 165 -11.71 -7.02 2.96
C THR A 165 -10.44 -6.19 3.17
N GLY A 166 -9.47 -6.27 2.25
CA GLY A 166 -8.16 -5.67 2.41
C GLY A 166 -7.18 -6.49 3.25
N ASN A 167 -7.63 -7.62 3.81
CA ASN A 167 -6.80 -8.51 4.62
C ASN A 167 -5.88 -9.35 3.74
N THR A 168 -4.75 -9.78 4.31
CA THR A 168 -3.81 -10.67 3.63
C THR A 168 -3.76 -12.01 4.34
N VAL A 169 -3.86 -13.08 3.57
CA VAL A 169 -3.70 -14.46 4.05
C VAL A 169 -2.54 -15.11 3.31
N GLY A 170 -1.65 -15.75 4.06
CA GLY A 170 -0.51 -16.46 3.51
C GLY A 170 -0.41 -17.86 4.07
N THR A 171 0.06 -18.81 3.25
CA THR A 171 0.39 -20.17 3.67
C THR A 171 1.64 -20.61 2.94
N THR A 172 2.59 -21.19 3.68
CA THR A 172 3.81 -21.76 3.11
C THR A 172 4.02 -23.16 3.64
N ILE A 173 4.29 -24.09 2.75
CA ILE A 173 4.63 -25.49 3.07
C ILE A 173 6.02 -25.74 2.50
N GLN A 174 6.92 -26.23 3.33
CA GLN A 174 8.26 -26.65 2.92
C GLN A 174 8.51 -28.07 3.42
N ASN A 175 9.06 -28.90 2.56
CA ASN A 175 9.43 -30.27 2.89
C ASN A 175 10.79 -30.61 2.28
N ASN A 176 11.64 -31.22 3.10
CA ASN A 176 12.86 -31.89 2.69
C ASN A 176 13.11 -33.10 3.61
N ASP A 177 14.22 -33.80 3.45
CA ASP A 177 14.51 -35.03 4.21
C ASP A 177 14.59 -34.83 5.73
N TYR A 178 14.91 -33.60 6.20
CA TYR A 178 15.10 -33.28 7.60
C TYR A 178 14.06 -32.33 8.19
N VAL A 179 13.43 -31.50 7.35
CA VAL A 179 12.53 -30.42 7.80
C VAL A 179 11.21 -30.52 7.09
N LYS A 180 10.15 -30.63 7.87
CA LYS A 180 8.79 -30.33 7.42
C LYS A 180 8.35 -29.06 8.11
N ARG A 181 7.90 -28.06 7.35
CA ARG A 181 7.47 -26.78 7.87
C ARG A 181 6.15 -26.37 7.23
N PHE A 182 5.26 -25.91 8.08
CA PHE A 182 4.00 -25.28 7.70
C PHE A 182 3.91 -23.92 8.38
N ASP A 183 3.74 -22.87 7.58
CA ASP A 183 3.49 -21.52 8.10
C ASP A 183 2.13 -21.04 7.61
N PHE A 184 1.40 -20.41 8.51
CA PHE A 184 0.17 -19.69 8.20
C PHE A 184 0.29 -18.25 8.72
N SER A 185 -0.11 -17.28 7.91
CA SER A 185 -0.15 -15.87 8.28
C SER A 185 -1.47 -15.25 7.93
N PHE A 186 -1.94 -14.38 8.81
CA PHE A 186 -3.08 -13.49 8.58
C PHE A 186 -2.67 -12.07 8.97
N TYR A 187 -3.05 -11.09 8.17
CA TYR A 187 -2.76 -9.69 8.47
C TYR A 187 -3.95 -8.82 8.09
N ASP A 188 -4.43 -8.04 9.05
CA ASP A 188 -5.45 -7.02 8.89
C ASP A 188 -4.81 -5.64 9.06
N PRO A 189 -4.71 -4.82 7.98
CA PRO A 189 -4.09 -3.50 8.04
C PRO A 189 -4.94 -2.46 8.77
N TYR A 190 -6.23 -2.72 8.98
CA TYR A 190 -7.18 -1.81 9.62
C TYR A 190 -8.10 -2.56 10.58
N PHE A 191 -7.50 -3.18 11.59
CA PHE A 191 -8.24 -3.82 12.68
C PHE A 191 -9.12 -2.82 13.44
N THR A 192 -8.72 -1.56 13.47
CA THR A 192 -9.52 -0.43 13.96
C THR A 192 -9.61 0.66 12.90
N ASP A 193 -10.64 1.52 12.99
CA ASP A 193 -10.84 2.65 12.07
C ASP A 193 -9.66 3.64 12.06
N ASP A 194 -8.93 3.73 13.17
CA ASP A 194 -7.74 4.58 13.31
C ASP A 194 -6.51 4.00 12.58
N GLY A 195 -6.63 2.80 11.97
CA GLY A 195 -5.57 2.18 11.19
C GLY A 195 -4.57 1.36 12.01
N LEU A 196 -4.94 0.96 13.24
CA LEU A 196 -4.18 -0.04 13.97
C LEU A 196 -4.26 -1.36 13.20
N SER A 197 -3.11 -1.95 12.88
CA SER A 197 -3.05 -3.25 12.21
C SER A 197 -2.79 -4.37 13.18
N ILE A 198 -3.30 -5.56 12.85
CA ILE A 198 -3.04 -6.79 13.59
C ILE A 198 -2.63 -7.91 12.63
N GLY A 199 -1.67 -8.72 13.06
CA GLY A 199 -1.25 -9.91 12.33
C GLY A 199 -1.14 -11.12 13.24
N TYR A 200 -1.35 -12.28 12.67
CA TYR A 200 -1.18 -13.59 13.34
C TYR A 200 -0.29 -14.45 12.48
N ASN A 201 0.77 -15.01 13.09
CA ASN A 201 1.62 -16.00 12.47
C ASN A 201 1.56 -17.30 13.28
N LEU A 202 1.37 -18.40 12.59
CA LEU A 202 1.46 -19.77 13.15
C LEU A 202 2.51 -20.53 12.36
N SER A 203 3.47 -21.13 13.03
CA SER A 203 4.52 -21.95 12.43
C SER A 203 4.55 -23.31 13.12
N LEU A 204 4.48 -24.37 12.31
CA LEU A 204 4.66 -25.74 12.71
C LEU A 204 5.92 -26.25 12.00
N ARG A 205 6.87 -26.79 12.75
CA ARG A 205 8.13 -27.31 12.21
C ARG A 205 8.49 -28.62 12.88
N GLU A 206 8.69 -29.64 12.08
CA GLU A 206 9.30 -30.89 12.46
C GLU A 206 10.74 -30.93 11.94
N LEU A 207 11.70 -31.21 12.78
CA LEU A 207 13.13 -31.32 12.45
C LEU A 207 13.66 -32.69 12.87
N ASP A 208 14.05 -33.52 11.91
CA ASP A 208 14.67 -34.81 12.14
C ASP A 208 16.19 -34.71 11.95
N GLN A 209 16.90 -34.56 13.07
CA GLN A 209 18.37 -34.49 13.09
C GLN A 209 19.03 -35.85 12.91
N GLY A 210 18.27 -36.95 13.18
CA GLY A 210 18.77 -38.31 13.00
C GLY A 210 19.05 -38.66 11.55
N GLN A 211 18.19 -38.21 10.63
CA GLN A 211 18.41 -38.37 9.19
C GLN A 211 19.57 -37.53 8.66
N ALA A 212 19.87 -36.42 9.31
CA ALA A 212 21.02 -35.58 8.98
C ALA A 212 22.36 -36.17 9.43
N ASN A 213 22.40 -37.26 10.17
CA ASN A 213 23.57 -37.83 10.84
C ASN A 213 24.31 -36.81 11.72
N LEU A 214 23.61 -35.80 12.23
CA LEU A 214 24.17 -34.74 13.09
C LEU A 214 23.97 -35.06 14.58
N ALA A 215 22.76 -35.53 14.94
CA ALA A 215 22.42 -35.98 16.30
C ALA A 215 21.15 -36.85 16.30
N ALA A 216 21.06 -37.80 17.18
CA ALA A 216 19.95 -38.75 17.21
C ALA A 216 18.75 -38.20 18.00
N TYR A 217 18.13 -37.10 17.51
CA TYR A 217 16.89 -36.55 18.06
C TYR A 217 16.01 -35.92 16.97
N THR A 218 14.73 -35.86 17.26
CA THR A 218 13.74 -35.05 16.51
C THR A 218 13.31 -33.88 17.39
N ALA A 219 13.00 -32.76 16.76
CA ALA A 219 12.51 -31.58 17.46
C ALA A 219 11.26 -31.06 16.75
N ASP A 220 10.15 -31.06 17.46
CA ASP A 220 8.87 -30.52 16.99
C ASP A 220 8.66 -29.14 17.61
N THR A 221 8.55 -28.13 16.75
CA THR A 221 8.35 -26.75 17.17
C THR A 221 6.97 -26.29 16.75
N VAL A 222 6.20 -25.78 17.71
CA VAL A 222 4.98 -25.02 17.47
C VAL A 222 5.22 -23.60 17.94
N ALA A 223 5.07 -22.63 17.04
CA ALA A 223 5.24 -21.21 17.37
C ALA A 223 4.04 -20.40 16.92
N GLY A 224 3.60 -19.49 17.77
CA GLY A 224 2.55 -18.52 17.49
C GLY A 224 3.04 -17.11 17.79
N GLU A 225 2.71 -16.16 16.94
CA GLU A 225 3.08 -14.76 17.09
C GLU A 225 1.89 -13.87 16.76
N VAL A 226 1.71 -12.80 17.54
CA VAL A 226 0.77 -11.72 17.26
C VAL A 226 1.57 -10.45 17.00
N LEU A 227 1.27 -9.78 15.90
CA LEU A 227 1.89 -8.52 15.50
C LEU A 227 0.88 -7.39 15.63
N PHE A 228 1.34 -6.24 16.10
CA PHE A 228 0.57 -5.00 16.15
C PHE A 228 1.33 -3.91 15.43
N GLY A 229 0.63 -3.13 14.60
CA GLY A 229 1.19 -1.95 13.95
C GLY A 229 0.36 -0.72 14.28
N ILE A 230 1.03 0.31 14.81
CA ILE A 230 0.41 1.59 15.17
C ILE A 230 0.93 2.62 14.18
N PRO A 231 0.09 3.20 13.31
CA PRO A 231 0.51 4.26 12.41
C PRO A 231 0.80 5.53 13.20
N LEU A 232 2.04 6.03 13.14
CA LEU A 232 2.45 7.29 13.75
C LEU A 232 2.28 8.46 12.79
N THR A 233 2.56 8.23 11.51
CA THR A 233 2.37 9.18 10.40
C THR A 233 1.85 8.43 9.18
N GLU A 234 1.66 9.13 8.05
CA GLU A 234 1.27 8.47 6.77
C GLU A 234 2.36 7.53 6.22
N VAL A 235 3.58 7.62 6.72
CA VAL A 235 4.74 6.85 6.25
C VAL A 235 5.46 6.06 7.33
N ASP A 236 5.21 6.37 8.62
CA ASP A 236 5.87 5.72 9.74
C ASP A 236 4.87 4.88 10.54
N THR A 237 5.26 3.64 10.83
CA THR A 237 4.48 2.71 11.65
C THR A 237 5.36 2.14 12.75
N LEU A 238 4.90 2.17 13.98
CA LEU A 238 5.51 1.45 15.11
C LEU A 238 4.96 0.04 15.13
N SER A 239 5.84 -0.94 15.00
CA SER A 239 5.45 -2.36 15.05
C SER A 239 5.95 -3.02 16.32
N MET A 240 5.10 -3.82 16.95
CA MET A 240 5.40 -4.64 18.12
C MET A 240 4.93 -6.06 17.84
N SER A 241 5.67 -7.06 18.34
CA SER A 241 5.25 -8.46 18.28
C SER A 241 5.37 -9.15 19.61
N LEU A 242 4.48 -10.11 19.84
CA LEU A 242 4.52 -11.01 20.99
C LEU A 242 4.38 -12.43 20.46
N GLY A 243 5.39 -13.26 20.73
CA GLY A 243 5.42 -14.63 20.27
C GLY A 243 5.67 -15.62 21.39
N MET A 244 5.16 -16.82 21.20
CA MET A 244 5.42 -17.98 22.05
C MET A 244 5.83 -19.15 21.17
N SER A 245 6.79 -19.95 21.64
CA SER A 245 7.18 -21.20 20.99
C SER A 245 7.29 -22.33 22.01
N LYS A 246 6.87 -23.51 21.57
CA LYS A 246 7.05 -24.78 22.30
C LYS A 246 7.91 -25.70 21.44
N ASN A 247 8.96 -26.25 22.04
CA ASN A 247 9.82 -27.22 21.41
C ASN A 247 9.71 -28.54 22.18
N ASP A 248 9.29 -29.59 21.52
CA ASP A 248 9.31 -30.94 22.04
C ASP A 248 10.47 -31.72 21.40
N ILE A 249 11.42 -32.15 22.20
CA ILE A 249 12.60 -32.89 21.74
C ILE A 249 12.44 -34.35 22.12
N THR A 250 12.44 -35.20 21.10
CA THR A 250 12.41 -36.66 21.28
C THR A 250 13.76 -37.25 20.91
N THR A 251 14.38 -37.96 21.86
CA THR A 251 15.69 -38.56 21.67
C THR A 251 15.55 -40.02 21.26
N VAL A 252 16.44 -40.49 20.38
CA VAL A 252 16.52 -41.93 20.05
C VAL A 252 17.40 -42.63 21.10
N ASP A 253 16.88 -43.67 21.71
CA ASP A 253 17.53 -44.38 22.80
C ASP A 253 19.01 -44.76 22.51
N GLY A 254 19.90 -44.41 23.45
CA GLY A 254 21.29 -44.85 23.51
C GLY A 254 22.35 -43.95 22.89
N SER A 255 21.97 -42.86 22.20
CA SER A 255 22.92 -41.97 21.51
C SER A 255 22.86 -40.51 21.92
N THR A 256 22.05 -40.16 22.90
CA THR A 256 21.81 -38.76 23.29
C THR A 256 22.86 -38.25 24.28
N PRO A 257 23.48 -37.10 24.05
CA PRO A 257 24.38 -36.48 25.05
C PRO A 257 23.61 -36.18 26.34
N PRO A 258 24.21 -36.41 27.52
CA PRO A 258 23.58 -36.18 28.83
C PRO A 258 23.03 -34.76 29.03
N SER A 259 23.58 -33.80 28.32
CA SER A 259 23.16 -32.39 28.37
C SER A 259 21.76 -32.09 27.77
N LEU A 260 21.18 -33.00 26.98
CA LEU A 260 19.84 -32.84 26.40
C LEU A 260 18.74 -33.55 27.24
N ILE A 261 19.13 -34.32 28.25
CA ILE A 261 18.21 -35.10 29.13
C ILE A 261 17.80 -34.29 30.38
N GLN A 262 18.41 -33.12 30.62
CA GLN A 262 18.28 -32.34 31.88
C GLN A 262 17.41 -31.07 31.78
N ASN A 263 16.47 -30.99 30.86
CA ASN A 263 15.53 -29.82 30.85
C ASN A 263 14.08 -30.30 30.72
#